data_e5e2512e0a09d51a57b06129c4885b8c
#
_entry.id   e5e2512e0a09d51a57b06129c4885b8c
#
_cell.length_a   1.000
_cell.length_b   1.000
_cell.length_c   1.000
_cell.angle_alpha   90.00
_cell.angle_beta   90.00
_cell.angle_gamma   90.00
#
_symmetry.space_group_name_H-M   'P 1'
#
loop_
_entity.id
_entity.type
_entity.pdbx_description
1 polymer ?
#
loop_
_entity_poly.entity_id
_entity_poly.type
_entity_poly.pdbx_seq_one_letter_code
_entity_poly.pdbx_strand_id
1 'polypeptide(L)'
;LADFEAERVRLLAERGIRSIIGNFGAGQPTSDLPFALWEHFFPALQAAKQYNGWLGLHEYSAPTIYNLSTRENQGRYPGVSTGDTGWLTLRYRQVYNQILKPANLAIPLVFTELGVDGLVGNHPGPPEAKGWRDFQEYWAQNGYGLWGPGAYVEQLVWFDNAMRQDEYVLSGCIYALAASANWESYDILGPAAGVLEQYLRVHTPG
;
A
#
# COMPACT_ATOMS: atom_id res chain seq x y z
N LEU A 1 16.54 13.12 6.89
CA LEU A 1 15.38 12.31 7.31
C LEU A 1 15.83 11.06 8.11
N ALA A 2 16.74 10.23 7.57
CA ALA A 2 17.13 8.98 8.21
C ALA A 2 17.68 9.17 9.64
N ASP A 3 18.57 10.15 9.85
CA ASP A 3 19.14 10.43 11.18
C ASP A 3 18.06 10.92 12.16
N PHE A 4 17.12 11.73 11.66
CA PHE A 4 15.97 12.17 12.46
C PHE A 4 15.11 10.97 12.87
N GLU A 5 14.79 10.08 11.93
CA GLU A 5 14.00 8.88 12.22
C GLU A 5 14.74 7.95 13.21
N ALA A 6 16.03 7.76 13.03
CA ALA A 6 16.85 6.94 13.93
C ALA A 6 16.81 7.47 15.36
N GLU A 7 16.98 8.77 15.55
CA GLU A 7 16.92 9.39 16.88
C GLU A 7 15.50 9.37 17.45
N ARG A 8 14.47 9.62 16.64
CA ARG A 8 13.07 9.52 17.06
C ARG A 8 12.74 8.12 17.58
N VAL A 9 13.16 7.08 16.85
CA VAL A 9 12.97 5.68 17.26
C VAL A 9 13.62 5.42 18.61
N ARG A 10 14.88 5.85 18.79
CA ARG A 10 15.62 5.68 20.04
C ARG A 10 14.90 6.34 21.24
N LEU A 11 14.52 7.61 21.07
CA LEU A 11 13.86 8.40 22.13
C LEU A 11 12.48 7.85 22.51
N LEU A 12 11.72 7.32 21.55
CA LEU A 12 10.44 6.72 21.81
C LEU A 12 10.58 5.34 22.47
N ALA A 13 11.57 4.56 22.06
CA ALA A 13 11.88 3.26 22.66
C ALA A 13 12.25 3.38 24.14
N GLU A 14 12.98 4.43 24.54
CA GLU A 14 13.26 4.72 25.97
C GLU A 14 11.99 4.95 26.81
N ARG A 15 10.89 5.27 26.16
CA ARG A 15 9.56 5.44 26.78
C ARG A 15 8.64 4.24 26.58
N GLY A 16 9.15 3.12 26.07
CA GLY A 16 8.36 1.93 25.78
C GLY A 16 7.42 2.09 24.58
N ILE A 17 7.62 3.10 23.73
CA ILE A 17 6.78 3.37 22.56
C ILE A 17 7.47 2.81 21.31
N ARG A 18 6.77 1.90 20.62
CA ARG A 18 7.21 1.39 19.33
C ARG A 18 6.90 2.38 18.22
N SER A 19 7.85 2.55 17.31
CA SER A 19 7.74 3.51 16.20
C SER A 19 7.50 2.82 14.86
N ILE A 20 6.73 3.46 14.00
CA ILE A 20 6.71 3.22 12.56
C ILE A 20 7.59 4.29 11.91
N ILE A 21 8.51 3.89 11.05
CA ILE A 21 9.41 4.79 10.32
C ILE A 21 9.07 4.82 8.83
N GLY A 22 9.48 5.88 8.15
CA GLY A 22 9.31 6.02 6.70
C GLY A 22 7.99 6.65 6.34
N ASN A 23 6.88 5.91 6.39
CA ASN A 23 5.58 6.35 5.86
C ASN A 23 5.71 6.91 4.44
N PHE A 24 6.46 6.20 3.59
CA PHE A 24 6.68 6.65 2.22
C PHE A 24 5.42 6.48 1.39
N GLY A 25 5.06 7.54 0.66
CA GLY A 25 3.96 7.53 -0.30
C GLY A 25 4.15 6.47 -1.38
N ALA A 26 3.06 6.17 -2.10
CA ALA A 26 3.05 5.17 -3.16
C ALA A 26 4.20 5.39 -4.17
N GLY A 27 4.95 4.34 -4.44
CA GLY A 27 6.10 4.39 -5.33
C GLY A 27 7.34 5.08 -4.75
N GLN A 28 7.33 5.56 -3.50
CA GLN A 28 8.45 6.25 -2.86
C GLN A 28 9.21 5.34 -1.87
N PRO A 29 10.47 5.66 -1.52
CA PRO A 29 11.36 6.50 -2.31
C PRO A 29 11.57 5.88 -3.69
N THR A 30 11.35 6.69 -4.71
CA THR A 30 11.55 6.24 -6.09
C THR A 30 12.94 6.61 -6.55
N SER A 31 13.52 5.77 -7.39
CA SER A 31 14.61 6.16 -8.25
C SER A 31 14.46 5.39 -9.55
N ASP A 32 15.03 5.94 -10.61
CA ASP A 32 15.12 5.27 -11.89
C ASP A 32 16.15 4.14 -11.88
N LEU A 33 17.03 4.17 -10.90
CA LEU A 33 17.98 3.11 -10.61
C LEU A 33 17.41 2.25 -9.48
N PRO A 34 17.72 0.94 -9.48
CA PRO A 34 17.07 0.01 -8.57
C PRO A 34 17.28 0.43 -7.11
N PHE A 35 16.36 1.24 -6.63
CA PHE A 35 16.17 1.52 -5.20
C PHE A 35 17.38 2.13 -4.46
N ALA A 36 18.34 2.74 -5.15
CA ALA A 36 19.56 3.31 -4.54
C ALA A 36 19.26 4.31 -3.40
N LEU A 37 18.10 4.98 -3.44
CA LEU A 37 17.70 5.90 -2.38
C LEU A 37 17.42 5.22 -1.05
N TRP A 38 17.15 3.93 -1.03
CA TRP A 38 16.93 3.17 0.19
C TRP A 38 18.19 3.08 1.06
N GLU A 39 19.37 3.08 0.47
CA GLU A 39 20.63 3.04 1.22
C GLU A 39 20.79 4.26 2.11
N HIS A 40 20.29 5.42 1.68
CA HIS A 40 20.28 6.63 2.50
C HIS A 40 19.34 6.53 3.71
N PHE A 41 18.44 5.55 3.73
CA PHE A 41 17.51 5.32 4.83
C PHE A 41 17.98 4.20 5.79
N PHE A 42 19.09 3.55 5.51
CA PHE A 42 19.63 2.46 6.35
C PHE A 42 19.84 2.84 7.81
N PRO A 43 20.33 4.05 8.19
CA PRO A 43 20.43 4.42 9.60
C PRO A 43 19.11 4.33 10.37
N ALA A 44 17.99 4.75 9.75
CA ALA A 44 16.67 4.64 10.35
C ALA A 44 16.22 3.17 10.47
N LEU A 45 16.47 2.36 9.44
CA LEU A 45 16.14 0.92 9.45
C LEU A 45 16.95 0.17 10.51
N GLN A 46 18.23 0.50 10.68
CA GLN A 46 19.08 -0.07 11.72
C GLN A 46 18.53 0.24 13.12
N ALA A 47 18.19 1.50 13.37
CA ALA A 47 17.58 1.92 14.62
C ALA A 47 16.23 1.22 14.86
N ALA A 48 15.37 1.18 13.86
CA ALA A 48 14.08 0.48 13.96
C ALA A 48 14.27 -1.01 14.24
N LYS A 49 15.22 -1.67 13.59
CA LYS A 49 15.53 -3.07 13.86
C LYS A 49 16.02 -3.28 15.29
N GLN A 50 16.89 -2.41 15.78
CA GLN A 50 17.44 -2.47 17.15
C GLN A 50 16.36 -2.29 18.23
N TYR A 51 15.37 -1.44 17.98
CA TYR A 51 14.34 -1.04 18.94
C TYR A 51 12.95 -1.62 18.62
N ASN A 52 12.88 -2.70 17.82
CA ASN A 52 11.63 -3.37 17.44
C ASN A 52 10.60 -2.44 16.78
N GLY A 53 11.07 -1.47 15.99
CA GLY A 53 10.24 -0.61 15.17
C GLY A 53 9.73 -1.32 13.91
N TRP A 54 8.85 -0.65 13.20
CA TRP A 54 8.23 -1.13 11.96
C TRP A 54 8.48 -0.16 10.80
N LEU A 55 8.47 -0.69 9.59
CA LEU A 55 8.46 0.14 8.37
C LEU A 55 7.03 0.49 8.02
N GLY A 56 6.77 1.76 7.67
CA GLY A 56 5.53 2.24 7.11
C GLY A 56 5.67 2.50 5.62
N LEU A 57 4.73 2.02 4.82
CA LEU A 57 4.63 2.32 3.40
C LEU A 57 3.18 2.64 3.03
N HIS A 58 2.99 3.40 1.94
CA HIS A 58 1.71 3.51 1.28
C HIS A 58 1.74 2.70 -0.02
N GLU A 59 0.70 1.95 -0.28
CA GLU A 59 0.50 1.31 -1.58
C GLU A 59 -0.86 1.65 -2.17
N TYR A 60 -0.82 2.33 -3.30
CA TYR A 60 -1.98 2.70 -4.09
C TYR A 60 -1.74 2.36 -5.54
N SER A 61 -2.81 2.07 -6.25
CA SER A 61 -2.80 1.93 -7.70
C SER A 61 -4.13 2.39 -8.28
N ALA A 62 -4.17 2.58 -9.59
CA ALA A 62 -5.37 2.92 -10.34
C ALA A 62 -5.32 2.27 -11.72
N PRO A 63 -6.46 1.97 -12.31
CA PRO A 63 -7.82 2.18 -11.82
C PRO A 63 -8.29 1.13 -10.81
N THR A 64 -7.46 0.15 -10.49
CA THR A 64 -7.71 -0.92 -9.52
C THR A 64 -6.46 -1.23 -8.71
N ILE A 65 -6.62 -1.83 -7.53
CA ILE A 65 -5.51 -2.36 -6.75
C ILE A 65 -4.80 -3.50 -7.50
N TYR A 66 -5.49 -4.23 -8.37
CA TYR A 66 -4.89 -5.29 -9.19
C TYR A 66 -3.84 -4.80 -10.19
N ASN A 67 -3.74 -3.50 -10.42
CA ASN A 67 -2.86 -2.98 -11.46
C ASN A 67 -1.39 -3.13 -11.06
N LEU A 68 -0.77 -4.21 -11.55
CA LEU A 68 0.64 -4.51 -11.36
C LEU A 68 1.52 -3.96 -12.50
N SER A 69 1.08 -2.88 -13.16
CA SER A 69 1.85 -2.27 -14.26
C SER A 69 3.26 -1.93 -13.83
N THR A 70 4.22 -2.31 -14.67
CA THR A 70 5.61 -1.86 -14.57
C THR A 70 5.84 -0.67 -15.50
N ARG A 71 7.05 -0.09 -15.48
CA ARG A 71 7.39 0.98 -16.44
C ARG A 71 7.28 0.53 -17.89
N GLU A 72 7.67 -0.71 -18.16
CA GLU A 72 7.66 -1.29 -19.51
C GLU A 72 6.25 -1.58 -19.99
N ASN A 73 5.32 -1.79 -19.07
CA ASN A 73 3.93 -2.10 -19.39
C ASN A 73 2.94 -1.09 -18.77
N GLN A 74 3.38 0.15 -18.55
CA GLN A 74 2.48 1.23 -18.14
C GLN A 74 1.27 1.31 -19.06
N GLY A 75 0.09 1.42 -18.46
CA GLY A 75 -1.16 1.39 -19.20
C GLY A 75 -1.66 -0.01 -19.57
N ARG A 76 -0.91 -1.07 -19.30
CA ARG A 76 -1.43 -2.42 -19.41
C ARG A 76 -2.53 -2.63 -18.40
N TYR A 77 -3.68 -3.01 -18.88
CA TYR A 77 -4.86 -3.14 -18.08
C TYR A 77 -5.73 -4.32 -18.58
N PRO A 78 -6.34 -5.12 -17.73
CA PRO A 78 -6.20 -5.13 -16.27
C PRO A 78 -4.80 -5.55 -15.85
N GLY A 79 -4.31 -4.94 -14.79
CA GLY A 79 -3.02 -5.26 -14.20
C GLY A 79 -2.98 -6.60 -13.46
N VAL A 80 -3.93 -7.49 -13.69
CA VAL A 80 -3.84 -8.87 -13.21
C VAL A 80 -2.73 -9.54 -14.00
N SER A 81 -1.52 -9.32 -13.57
CA SER A 81 -0.37 -9.99 -14.15
C SER A 81 -0.18 -11.36 -13.52
N THR A 82 0.59 -12.20 -14.20
CA THR A 82 1.07 -13.45 -13.63
C THR A 82 2.25 -13.22 -12.66
N GLY A 83 2.68 -11.97 -12.49
CA GLY A 83 3.73 -11.57 -11.57
C GLY A 83 3.22 -11.40 -10.14
N ASP A 84 4.15 -11.43 -9.23
CA ASP A 84 3.93 -11.27 -7.79
C ASP A 84 4.32 -9.88 -7.27
N THR A 85 4.77 -8.99 -8.16
CA THR A 85 5.14 -7.61 -7.87
C THR A 85 4.69 -6.68 -8.99
N GLY A 86 4.37 -5.44 -8.64
CA GLY A 86 4.04 -4.40 -9.59
C GLY A 86 4.89 -3.14 -9.42
N TRP A 87 4.60 -2.14 -10.22
CA TRP A 87 5.26 -0.85 -10.12
C TRP A 87 4.81 -0.05 -8.89
N LEU A 88 3.54 -0.17 -8.51
CA LEU A 88 2.94 0.49 -7.35
C LEU A 88 2.40 -0.55 -6.36
N THR A 89 1.53 -1.45 -6.79
CA THR A 89 0.98 -2.52 -5.96
C THR A 89 1.95 -3.70 -5.85
N LEU A 90 2.10 -4.26 -4.66
CA LEU A 90 3.07 -5.30 -4.30
C LEU A 90 4.54 -4.87 -4.55
N ARG A 91 4.77 -3.57 -4.65
CA ARG A 91 6.11 -2.99 -4.83
C ARG A 91 7.01 -3.29 -3.63
N TYR A 92 6.47 -3.33 -2.44
CA TYR A 92 7.22 -3.66 -1.23
C TYR A 92 8.01 -4.96 -1.34
N ARG A 93 7.52 -5.95 -2.10
CA ARG A 93 8.24 -7.21 -2.33
C ARG A 93 9.58 -7.00 -3.01
N GLN A 94 9.64 -6.09 -3.99
CA GLN A 94 10.90 -5.73 -4.63
C GLN A 94 11.86 -5.09 -3.64
N VAL A 95 11.36 -4.14 -2.83
CA VAL A 95 12.15 -3.48 -1.78
C VAL A 95 12.71 -4.50 -0.80
N TYR A 96 11.86 -5.39 -0.29
CA TYR A 96 12.30 -6.42 0.66
C TYR A 96 13.29 -7.40 0.04
N ASN A 97 13.03 -7.91 -1.14
CA ASN A 97 13.84 -8.95 -1.74
C ASN A 97 15.15 -8.41 -2.32
N GLN A 98 15.18 -7.21 -2.86
CA GLN A 98 16.36 -6.66 -3.53
C GLN A 98 17.24 -5.82 -2.61
N ILE A 99 16.69 -5.29 -1.51
CA ILE A 99 17.41 -4.35 -0.64
C ILE A 99 17.42 -4.79 0.80
N LEU A 100 16.25 -4.88 1.45
CA LEU A 100 16.21 -5.00 2.90
C LEU A 100 16.70 -6.36 3.39
N LYS A 101 16.31 -7.45 2.74
CA LYS A 101 16.80 -8.81 3.07
C LYS A 101 18.30 -8.96 2.80
N PRO A 102 18.83 -8.59 1.62
CA PRO A 102 20.27 -8.64 1.37
C PRO A 102 21.09 -7.80 2.34
N ALA A 103 20.60 -6.64 2.74
CA ALA A 103 21.25 -5.75 3.73
C ALA A 103 21.04 -6.21 5.18
N ASN A 104 20.30 -7.29 5.43
CA ASN A 104 19.90 -7.71 6.79
C ASN A 104 19.13 -6.61 7.56
N LEU A 105 18.33 -5.83 6.85
CA LEU A 105 17.53 -4.72 7.38
C LEU A 105 16.01 -4.93 7.21
N ALA A 106 15.60 -6.14 6.86
CA ALA A 106 14.17 -6.47 6.83
C ALA A 106 13.59 -6.40 8.26
N ILE A 107 12.63 -5.50 8.44
CA ILE A 107 11.85 -5.30 9.67
C ILE A 107 10.37 -5.48 9.33
N PRO A 108 9.47 -5.67 10.32
CA PRO A 108 8.05 -5.81 10.02
C PRO A 108 7.48 -4.58 9.32
N LEU A 109 6.52 -4.82 8.43
CA LEU A 109 5.88 -3.83 7.56
C LEU A 109 4.44 -3.59 7.99
N VAL A 110 4.04 -2.32 7.99
CA VAL A 110 2.64 -1.89 8.07
C VAL A 110 2.35 -0.98 6.89
N PHE A 111 1.30 -1.28 6.13
CA PHE A 111 0.78 -0.28 5.20
C PHE A 111 -0.03 0.75 6.00
N THR A 112 0.53 1.91 6.20
CA THR A 112 -0.13 3.01 6.91
C THR A 112 -1.23 3.65 6.08
N GLU A 113 -1.18 3.45 4.77
CA GLU A 113 -2.26 3.74 3.83
C GLU A 113 -2.24 2.76 2.67
N LEU A 114 -3.42 2.35 2.22
CA LEU A 114 -3.60 1.59 0.98
C LEU A 114 -4.98 1.81 0.36
N GLY A 115 -5.08 1.56 -0.94
CA GLY A 115 -6.35 1.67 -1.66
C GLY A 115 -6.22 1.91 -3.15
N VAL A 116 -7.28 2.46 -3.72
CA VAL A 116 -7.30 2.97 -5.10
C VAL A 116 -7.12 4.48 -5.06
N ASP A 117 -6.13 4.97 -5.83
CA ASP A 117 -5.81 6.39 -5.92
C ASP A 117 -5.46 6.78 -7.37
N GLY A 118 -6.31 7.57 -8.01
CA GLY A 118 -6.07 8.13 -9.34
C GLY A 118 -4.99 9.20 -9.37
N LEU A 119 -4.57 9.74 -8.23
CA LEU A 119 -3.48 10.72 -8.18
C LEU A 119 -2.10 10.09 -8.44
N VAL A 120 -2.00 8.77 -8.45
CA VAL A 120 -0.75 8.09 -8.84
C VAL A 120 -0.38 8.25 -10.32
N GLY A 121 -1.28 8.78 -11.13
CA GLY A 121 -1.06 9.12 -12.55
C GLY A 121 -0.94 7.93 -13.49
N ASN A 122 -0.97 8.20 -14.80
CA ASN A 122 -0.77 7.21 -15.87
C ASN A 122 -1.65 5.96 -15.77
N HIS A 123 -2.93 6.14 -15.49
CA HIS A 123 -3.90 5.05 -15.40
C HIS A 123 -5.02 5.21 -16.45
N PRO A 124 -5.63 4.13 -16.94
CA PRO A 124 -6.86 4.21 -17.70
C PRO A 124 -8.04 4.60 -16.80
N GLY A 125 -9.12 5.09 -17.42
CA GLY A 125 -10.32 5.54 -16.71
C GLY A 125 -10.45 7.04 -16.62
N PRO A 126 -11.32 7.57 -15.74
CA PRO A 126 -11.56 9.01 -15.65
C PRO A 126 -10.29 9.77 -15.23
N PRO A 127 -9.84 10.77 -16.01
CA PRO A 127 -8.57 11.46 -15.73
C PRO A 127 -8.58 12.28 -14.44
N GLU A 128 -9.77 12.70 -13.99
CA GLU A 128 -9.96 13.49 -12.77
C GLU A 128 -10.31 12.62 -11.54
N ALA A 129 -10.35 11.30 -11.72
CA ALA A 129 -10.65 10.38 -10.63
C ALA A 129 -9.59 10.46 -9.53
N LYS A 130 -10.04 10.43 -8.28
CA LYS A 130 -9.20 10.39 -7.09
C LYS A 130 -9.34 9.05 -6.39
N GLY A 131 -10.34 8.87 -5.54
CA GLY A 131 -10.55 7.65 -4.80
C GLY A 131 -11.40 6.61 -5.54
N TRP A 132 -11.58 5.47 -4.93
CA TRP A 132 -12.26 4.31 -5.49
C TRP A 132 -13.69 4.59 -6.00
N ARG A 133 -14.40 5.55 -5.38
CA ARG A 133 -15.77 5.89 -5.78
C ARG A 133 -15.85 6.51 -7.17
N ASP A 134 -14.80 7.22 -7.58
CA ASP A 134 -14.75 7.84 -8.91
C ASP A 134 -14.53 6.81 -10.03
N PHE A 135 -14.06 5.60 -9.69
CA PHE A 135 -13.84 4.53 -10.65
C PHE A 135 -15.02 3.57 -10.82
N GLN A 136 -16.09 3.68 -10.03
CA GLN A 136 -17.18 2.69 -10.01
C GLN A 136 -17.83 2.49 -11.39
N GLU A 137 -18.12 3.57 -12.11
CA GLU A 137 -18.69 3.50 -13.45
C GLU A 137 -17.71 2.86 -14.43
N TYR A 138 -16.44 3.25 -14.36
CA TYR A 138 -15.39 2.67 -15.17
C TYR A 138 -15.27 1.15 -14.90
N TRP A 139 -15.35 0.71 -13.66
CA TRP A 139 -15.33 -0.71 -13.30
C TRP A 139 -16.52 -1.47 -13.89
N ALA A 140 -17.72 -0.91 -13.78
CA ALA A 140 -18.92 -1.54 -14.34
C ALA A 140 -18.83 -1.71 -15.86
N GLN A 141 -18.30 -0.72 -16.56
CA GLN A 141 -18.15 -0.74 -18.03
C GLN A 141 -17.02 -1.69 -18.49
N ASN A 142 -16.04 -1.98 -17.64
CA ASN A 142 -14.85 -2.77 -17.98
C ASN A 142 -14.80 -4.14 -17.32
N GLY A 143 -15.91 -4.60 -16.73
CA GLY A 143 -16.06 -5.97 -16.23
C GLY A 143 -15.47 -6.24 -14.85
N TYR A 144 -15.17 -5.19 -14.06
CA TYR A 144 -14.65 -5.34 -12.68
C TYR A 144 -15.74 -5.48 -11.62
N GLY A 145 -16.99 -5.42 -12.00
CA GLY A 145 -18.14 -5.55 -11.15
C GLY A 145 -19.14 -4.42 -11.33
N LEU A 146 -20.42 -4.77 -11.32
CA LEU A 146 -21.53 -3.82 -11.54
C LEU A 146 -21.86 -3.00 -10.29
N TRP A 147 -21.46 -3.49 -9.11
CA TRP A 147 -21.69 -2.84 -7.84
C TRP A 147 -20.38 -2.36 -7.23
N GLY A 148 -20.12 -1.07 -7.34
CA GLY A 148 -18.84 -0.46 -6.97
C GLY A 148 -18.31 -0.80 -5.57
N PRO A 149 -19.13 -0.74 -4.49
CA PRO A 149 -18.68 -1.14 -3.15
C PRO A 149 -18.18 -2.58 -3.07
N GLY A 150 -18.89 -3.52 -3.72
CA GLY A 150 -18.48 -4.93 -3.80
C GLY A 150 -17.19 -5.10 -4.61
N ALA A 151 -17.12 -4.45 -5.77
CA ALA A 151 -15.91 -4.46 -6.60
C ALA A 151 -14.68 -3.91 -5.88
N TYR A 152 -14.85 -2.88 -5.04
CA TYR A 152 -13.74 -2.36 -4.24
C TYR A 152 -13.32 -3.32 -3.14
N VAL A 153 -14.28 -3.88 -2.40
CA VAL A 153 -13.95 -4.84 -1.34
C VAL A 153 -13.29 -6.09 -1.90
N GLU A 154 -13.71 -6.57 -3.08
CA GLU A 154 -13.05 -7.69 -3.77
C GLU A 154 -11.57 -7.40 -4.05
N GLN A 155 -11.24 -6.19 -4.47
CA GLN A 155 -9.85 -5.75 -4.67
C GLN A 155 -9.06 -5.73 -3.36
N LEU A 156 -9.68 -5.25 -2.27
CA LEU A 156 -9.06 -5.26 -0.94
C LEU A 156 -8.82 -6.69 -0.45
N VAL A 157 -9.77 -7.60 -0.66
CA VAL A 157 -9.62 -9.03 -0.33
C VAL A 157 -8.48 -9.66 -1.12
N TRP A 158 -8.35 -9.34 -2.41
CA TRP A 158 -7.22 -9.81 -3.21
C TRP A 158 -5.89 -9.33 -2.63
N PHE A 159 -5.81 -8.05 -2.25
CA PHE A 159 -4.59 -7.49 -1.67
C PHE A 159 -4.28 -8.09 -0.29
N ASP A 160 -5.29 -8.28 0.56
CA ASP A 160 -5.12 -8.96 1.85
C ASP A 160 -4.57 -10.38 1.68
N ASN A 161 -5.12 -11.15 0.72
CA ASN A 161 -4.60 -12.49 0.41
C ASN A 161 -3.15 -12.45 -0.10
N ALA A 162 -2.77 -11.44 -0.85
CA ALA A 162 -1.39 -11.27 -1.28
C ALA A 162 -0.46 -10.92 -0.11
N MET A 163 -0.87 -10.00 0.75
CA MET A 163 -0.10 -9.60 1.94
C MET A 163 0.13 -10.76 2.91
N ARG A 164 -0.86 -11.61 3.10
CA ARG A 164 -0.79 -12.79 4.00
C ARG A 164 0.26 -13.83 3.60
N GLN A 165 0.77 -13.77 2.37
CA GLN A 165 1.86 -14.63 1.91
C GLN A 165 3.23 -14.16 2.40
N ASP A 166 3.33 -12.95 2.92
CA ASP A 166 4.57 -12.30 3.32
C ASP A 166 4.62 -12.12 4.84
N GLU A 167 5.32 -13.02 5.54
CA GLU A 167 5.39 -13.09 7.01
C GLU A 167 5.81 -11.78 7.70
N TYR A 168 6.51 -10.91 6.98
CA TYR A 168 6.93 -9.61 7.50
C TYR A 168 5.85 -8.53 7.39
N VAL A 169 4.73 -8.77 6.72
CA VAL A 169 3.59 -7.83 6.64
C VAL A 169 2.66 -8.06 7.82
N LEU A 170 2.47 -7.05 8.64
CA LEU A 170 1.63 -7.13 9.83
C LEU A 170 0.19 -6.71 9.59
N SER A 171 0.00 -5.64 8.83
CA SER A 171 -1.34 -5.07 8.60
C SER A 171 -1.35 -4.03 7.49
N GLY A 172 -2.56 -3.62 7.07
CA GLY A 172 -2.77 -2.49 6.19
C GLY A 172 -3.96 -1.64 6.62
N CYS A 173 -3.81 -0.32 6.55
CA CYS A 173 -4.83 0.66 6.86
C CYS A 173 -5.44 1.18 5.55
N ILE A 174 -6.74 0.93 5.35
CA ILE A 174 -7.44 1.42 4.18
C ILE A 174 -7.66 2.93 4.33
N TYR A 175 -7.32 3.69 3.31
CA TYR A 175 -7.60 5.11 3.25
C TYR A 175 -8.89 5.36 2.44
N ALA A 176 -9.98 5.85 3.07
CA ALA A 176 -10.14 6.11 4.48
C ALA A 176 -11.51 5.65 4.98
N LEU A 177 -11.65 5.44 6.31
CA LEU A 177 -12.95 5.07 6.88
C LEU A 177 -13.99 6.15 6.62
N ALA A 178 -13.63 7.42 6.88
CA ALA A 178 -14.44 8.60 6.59
C ALA A 178 -13.50 9.72 6.13
N ALA A 179 -13.90 10.41 5.09
CA ALA A 179 -13.08 11.43 4.46
C ALA A 179 -13.69 12.83 4.62
N SER A 180 -12.83 13.84 4.72
CA SER A 180 -13.22 15.25 4.72
C SER A 180 -13.52 15.75 3.31
N ALA A 181 -14.01 16.98 3.23
CA ALA A 181 -14.31 17.65 1.95
C ALA A 181 -13.16 17.53 0.94
N ASN A 182 -13.50 17.25 -0.29
CA ASN A 182 -12.61 16.96 -1.45
C ASN A 182 -11.90 15.60 -1.43
N TRP A 183 -12.15 14.74 -0.43
CA TRP A 183 -11.61 13.39 -0.32
C TRP A 183 -12.71 12.32 -0.19
N GLU A 184 -13.97 12.70 -0.39
CA GLU A 184 -15.14 11.83 -0.21
C GLU A 184 -15.11 10.62 -1.12
N SER A 185 -14.40 10.68 -2.24
CA SER A 185 -14.25 9.53 -3.15
C SER A 185 -13.41 8.38 -2.58
N TYR A 186 -12.68 8.62 -1.48
CA TYR A 186 -11.95 7.58 -0.75
C TYR A 186 -12.75 6.94 0.38
N ASP A 187 -13.84 7.57 0.79
CA ASP A 187 -14.65 7.18 1.95
C ASP A 187 -15.29 5.79 1.75
N ILE A 188 -15.04 4.86 2.68
CA ILE A 188 -15.62 3.52 2.66
C ILE A 188 -16.89 3.39 3.51
N LEU A 189 -17.31 4.43 4.24
CA LEU A 189 -18.55 4.36 5.02
C LEU A 189 -19.75 3.98 4.16
N GLY A 190 -20.66 3.22 4.75
CA GLY A 190 -21.84 2.69 4.09
C GLY A 190 -21.64 1.27 3.58
N PRO A 191 -22.12 0.91 2.35
CA PRO A 191 -22.13 -0.46 1.87
C PRO A 191 -20.74 -1.12 1.81
N ALA A 192 -19.70 -0.40 1.43
CA ALA A 192 -18.33 -0.94 1.37
C ALA A 192 -17.84 -1.37 2.76
N ALA A 193 -18.03 -0.53 3.78
CA ALA A 193 -17.67 -0.87 5.15
C ALA A 193 -18.45 -2.09 5.67
N GLY A 194 -19.75 -2.19 5.35
CA GLY A 194 -20.56 -3.33 5.77
C GLY A 194 -20.09 -4.66 5.18
N VAL A 195 -19.71 -4.68 3.90
CA VAL A 195 -19.15 -5.89 3.25
C VAL A 195 -17.76 -6.20 3.82
N LEU A 196 -16.91 -5.20 4.01
CA LEU A 196 -15.59 -5.38 4.59
C LEU A 196 -15.67 -5.91 6.02
N GLU A 197 -16.60 -5.40 6.84
CA GLU A 197 -16.83 -5.90 8.20
C GLU A 197 -17.18 -7.40 8.19
N GLN A 198 -18.06 -7.82 7.28
CA GLN A 198 -18.41 -9.24 7.15
C GLN A 198 -17.20 -10.10 6.76
N TYR A 199 -16.37 -9.62 5.82
CA TYR A 199 -15.13 -10.28 5.45
C TYR A 199 -14.19 -10.43 6.66
N LEU A 200 -13.94 -9.35 7.39
CA LEU A 200 -13.02 -9.34 8.53
C LEU A 200 -13.50 -10.24 9.68
N ARG A 201 -14.80 -10.37 9.89
CA ARG A 201 -15.38 -11.26 10.92
C ARG A 201 -15.06 -12.73 10.69
N VAL A 202 -14.91 -13.17 9.44
CA VAL A 202 -14.64 -14.57 9.10
C VAL A 202 -13.18 -14.84 8.75
N HIS A 203 -12.37 -13.79 8.61
CA HIS A 203 -10.94 -13.84 8.29
C HIS A 203 -10.11 -13.13 9.36
N THR A 204 -10.42 -13.40 10.64
CA THR A 204 -9.65 -12.82 11.75
C THR A 204 -8.17 -13.17 11.63
N PRO A 205 -7.27 -12.25 11.98
CA PRO A 205 -5.85 -12.57 12.12
C PRO A 205 -5.66 -13.70 13.13
N GLY A 206 -4.83 -14.66 12.77
CA GLY A 206 -4.45 -15.75 13.68
C GLY A 206 -3.50 -15.26 14.78
#